data_da6dfd6fa7084319096f225d6390af83
#
_entry.id   da6dfd6fa7084319096f225d6390af83
#
_cell.length_a   1.000
_cell.length_b   1.000
_cell.length_c   1.000
_cell.angle_alpha   90.00
_cell.angle_beta   90.00
_cell.angle_gamma   90.00
#
_symmetry.space_group_name_H-M   'P 1'
#
loop_
_entity.id
_entity.type
_entity.pdbx_description
1 polymer ?
#
loop_
_entity_poly.entity_id
_entity_poly.type
_entity_poly.pdbx_seq_one_letter_code
_entity_poly.pdbx_strand_id
1 'polypeptide(L)'
;MAVNLRGKSYLKLLDFTPAEIRYLLDLSKDFKSMKRSGVPHKYLDGKNIVLLFEKTSTRTRCSFEVAGRDLGMGVTYLDPGSSQMGKKESIPDTARVLGRMYDGIEYRGYSQQLVEELAKYAGVPVWNGLTDQFHPTQMLADLLTIEEKLGRLKGVNFTYMGDARNNMGNSLMVACAKMGLNFTACAPKALFPAQELVDICRAIAAENGCTVTLTEDVKEGTANADVIYTDIWVSMGEPEGVWAERISLLTPYQVNAAAMKNARDTAIFMHCLPSFHDTRTTIGAEIAQKFGISEMEVTDEVFEGRQSVVFDEAENRMHTIKAVMYATLC
;
A
#
# COMPACT_ATOMS: atom_id res chain seq x y z
N MET A 1 -9.23 17.17 -19.57
CA MET A 1 -8.73 18.35 -18.83
C MET A 1 -7.33 18.05 -18.34
N ALA A 2 -6.44 19.04 -18.30
CA ALA A 2 -5.10 18.83 -17.72
C ALA A 2 -5.25 18.56 -16.20
N VAL A 3 -4.55 17.54 -15.70
CA VAL A 3 -4.50 17.23 -14.27
C VAL A 3 -3.56 18.20 -13.58
N ASN A 4 -4.01 18.80 -12.48
CA ASN A 4 -3.18 19.65 -11.62
C ASN A 4 -3.37 19.19 -10.17
N LEU A 5 -2.30 18.66 -9.56
CA LEU A 5 -2.28 18.17 -8.18
C LEU A 5 -1.47 19.06 -7.23
N ARG A 6 -0.98 20.21 -7.72
CA ARG A 6 -0.14 21.11 -6.90
C ARG A 6 -0.88 21.52 -5.62
N GLY A 7 -0.22 21.35 -4.49
CA GLY A 7 -0.76 21.65 -3.17
C GLY A 7 -1.72 20.59 -2.61
N LYS A 8 -2.11 19.57 -3.41
CA LYS A 8 -3.03 18.51 -2.97
C LYS A 8 -2.29 17.51 -2.08
N SER A 9 -2.83 17.21 -0.90
CA SER A 9 -2.35 16.13 -0.05
C SER A 9 -2.75 14.76 -0.61
N TYR A 10 -1.94 13.73 -0.33
CA TYR A 10 -2.14 12.36 -0.80
C TYR A 10 -2.44 11.43 0.39
N LEU A 11 -3.70 11.41 0.84
CA LEU A 11 -4.10 10.77 2.10
C LEU A 11 -4.78 9.40 1.90
N LYS A 12 -5.59 9.25 0.86
CA LYS A 12 -6.29 8.02 0.45
C LYS A 12 -6.72 8.13 -1.02
N LEU A 13 -6.80 7.01 -1.73
CA LEU A 13 -7.19 7.03 -3.15
C LEU A 13 -8.66 7.42 -3.38
N LEU A 14 -9.51 7.36 -2.36
CA LEU A 14 -10.88 7.90 -2.44
C LEU A 14 -10.91 9.37 -2.85
N ASP A 15 -9.90 10.15 -2.48
CA ASP A 15 -9.81 11.59 -2.74
C ASP A 15 -9.36 11.92 -4.18
N PHE A 16 -9.07 10.89 -4.98
CA PHE A 16 -8.53 11.03 -6.35
C PHE A 16 -9.49 10.46 -7.37
N THR A 17 -9.58 11.14 -8.51
CA THR A 17 -10.29 10.63 -9.69
C THR A 17 -9.46 9.57 -10.41
N PRO A 18 -10.08 8.69 -11.22
CA PRO A 18 -9.34 7.74 -12.07
C PRO A 18 -8.32 8.43 -13.00
N ALA A 19 -8.63 9.63 -13.49
CA ALA A 19 -7.71 10.40 -14.34
C ALA A 19 -6.49 10.91 -13.58
N GLU A 20 -6.65 11.36 -12.33
CA GLU A 20 -5.53 11.76 -11.46
C GLU A 20 -4.64 10.58 -11.10
N ILE A 21 -5.23 9.41 -10.80
CA ILE A 21 -4.48 8.18 -10.54
C ILE A 21 -3.71 7.75 -11.80
N ARG A 22 -4.35 7.78 -12.96
CA ARG A 22 -3.70 7.48 -14.24
C ARG A 22 -2.51 8.39 -14.51
N TYR A 23 -2.66 9.69 -14.29
CA TYR A 23 -1.58 10.66 -14.43
C TYR A 23 -0.38 10.32 -13.52
N LEU A 24 -0.63 9.97 -12.26
CA LEU A 24 0.44 9.56 -11.33
C LEU A 24 1.15 8.28 -11.78
N LEU A 25 0.42 7.31 -12.33
CA LEU A 25 1.00 6.07 -12.85
C LEU A 25 1.86 6.33 -14.10
N ASP A 26 1.41 7.18 -15.03
CA ASP A 26 2.18 7.52 -16.22
C ASP A 26 3.46 8.26 -15.86
N LEU A 27 3.37 9.24 -14.96
CA LEU A 27 4.54 9.96 -14.42
C LEU A 27 5.50 9.02 -13.68
N SER A 28 4.99 7.98 -13.00
CA SER A 28 5.82 6.96 -12.34
C SER A 28 6.64 6.14 -13.33
N LYS A 29 6.06 5.79 -14.48
CA LYS A 29 6.76 5.11 -15.58
C LYS A 29 7.89 5.97 -16.13
N ASP A 30 7.64 7.27 -16.31
CA ASP A 30 8.65 8.20 -16.80
C ASP A 30 9.82 8.28 -15.82
N PHE A 31 9.57 8.46 -14.51
CA PHE A 31 10.61 8.46 -13.49
C PHE A 31 11.37 7.14 -13.38
N LYS A 32 10.68 6.01 -13.52
CA LYS A 32 11.31 4.68 -13.55
C LYS A 32 12.25 4.55 -14.76
N SER A 33 11.79 4.98 -15.93
CA SER A 33 12.59 4.99 -17.15
C SER A 33 13.82 5.88 -17.03
N MET A 34 13.66 7.11 -16.54
CA MET A 34 14.78 8.04 -16.31
C MET A 34 15.82 7.45 -15.36
N LYS A 35 15.40 6.87 -14.23
CA LYS A 35 16.33 6.26 -13.27
C LYS A 35 17.08 5.08 -13.87
N ARG A 36 16.40 4.18 -14.56
CA ARG A 36 17.01 3.02 -15.20
C ARG A 36 17.99 3.38 -16.33
N SER A 37 17.72 4.49 -17.02
CA SER A 37 18.59 5.03 -18.09
C SER A 37 19.68 5.97 -17.57
N GLY A 38 19.79 6.18 -16.26
CA GLY A 38 20.78 7.08 -15.66
C GLY A 38 20.55 8.56 -15.97
N VAL A 39 19.33 8.95 -16.41
CA VAL A 39 18.99 10.35 -16.70
C VAL A 39 18.74 11.12 -15.41
N PRO A 40 19.52 12.19 -15.11
CA PRO A 40 19.28 13.04 -13.95
C PRO A 40 17.92 13.71 -14.01
N HIS A 41 17.20 13.73 -12.86
CA HIS A 41 15.85 14.31 -12.80
C HIS A 41 15.61 15.08 -11.48
N LYS A 42 16.51 15.98 -11.13
CA LYS A 42 16.46 16.83 -9.94
C LYS A 42 15.44 17.98 -10.07
N TYR A 43 14.19 17.64 -10.38
CA TYR A 43 13.14 18.64 -10.66
C TYR A 43 12.66 19.41 -9.43
N LEU A 44 13.00 18.96 -8.22
CA LEU A 44 12.63 19.59 -6.95
C LEU A 44 13.89 20.04 -6.17
N ASP A 45 14.94 20.45 -6.90
CA ASP A 45 16.18 20.91 -6.30
C ASP A 45 15.93 22.10 -5.35
N GLY A 46 16.54 22.06 -4.16
CA GLY A 46 16.38 23.05 -3.11
C GLY A 46 15.14 22.91 -2.22
N LYS A 47 14.19 22.03 -2.55
CA LYS A 47 13.06 21.71 -1.66
C LYS A 47 13.46 20.76 -0.54
N ASN A 48 12.74 20.82 0.59
CA ASN A 48 12.98 20.00 1.76
C ASN A 48 11.70 19.32 2.20
N ILE A 49 11.80 18.05 2.57
CA ILE A 49 10.68 17.27 3.11
C ILE A 49 11.03 16.63 4.45
N VAL A 50 10.02 16.41 5.27
CA VAL A 50 10.14 15.66 6.52
C VAL A 50 9.36 14.36 6.45
N LEU A 51 9.97 13.29 6.96
CA LEU A 51 9.36 11.97 7.14
C LEU A 51 9.05 11.79 8.63
N LEU A 52 7.77 11.82 8.98
CA LEU A 52 7.27 11.78 10.35
C LEU A 52 6.70 10.39 10.65
N PHE A 53 7.41 9.60 11.44
CA PHE A 53 7.08 8.20 11.71
C PHE A 53 6.64 7.98 13.16
N GLU A 54 5.48 7.35 13.35
CA GLU A 54 5.06 6.73 14.60
C GLU A 54 5.21 5.20 14.55
N LYS A 55 5.17 4.62 13.35
CA LYS A 55 5.47 3.20 13.06
C LYS A 55 6.73 3.08 12.23
N THR A 56 7.68 2.26 12.64
CA THR A 56 8.89 2.00 11.87
C THR A 56 8.59 1.35 10.51
N SER A 57 9.41 1.61 9.51
CA SER A 57 9.34 0.95 8.20
C SER A 57 10.61 1.14 7.41
N THR A 58 11.23 0.04 7.00
CA THR A 58 12.38 0.07 6.11
C THR A 58 11.99 0.57 4.71
N ARG A 59 10.98 -0.06 4.09
CA ARG A 59 10.59 0.23 2.70
C ARG A 59 10.05 1.64 2.50
N THR A 60 9.11 2.09 3.31
CA THR A 60 8.56 3.44 3.18
C THR A 60 9.63 4.50 3.38
N ARG A 61 10.45 4.36 4.43
CA ARG A 61 11.57 5.27 4.68
C ARG A 61 12.54 5.32 3.49
N CYS A 62 13.09 4.16 3.09
CA CYS A 62 14.04 4.10 1.99
C CYS A 62 13.45 4.62 0.67
N SER A 63 12.18 4.33 0.39
CA SER A 63 11.52 4.81 -0.84
C SER A 63 11.41 6.33 -0.87
N PHE A 64 10.98 6.98 0.22
CA PHE A 64 10.90 8.43 0.30
C PHE A 64 12.29 9.08 0.31
N GLU A 65 13.26 8.54 1.07
CA GLU A 65 14.63 9.08 1.10
C GLU A 65 15.29 9.04 -0.28
N VAL A 66 15.23 7.90 -0.96
CA VAL A 66 15.83 7.76 -2.31
C VAL A 66 15.06 8.59 -3.33
N ALA A 67 13.73 8.56 -3.29
CA ALA A 67 12.90 9.37 -4.19
C ALA A 67 13.19 10.88 -4.03
N GLY A 68 13.29 11.35 -2.78
CA GLY A 68 13.61 12.75 -2.50
C GLY A 68 14.99 13.15 -3.03
N ARG A 69 16.02 12.33 -2.77
CA ARG A 69 17.38 12.57 -3.28
C ARG A 69 17.46 12.55 -4.80
N ASP A 70 16.78 11.62 -5.46
CA ASP A 70 16.73 11.56 -6.92
C ASP A 70 16.09 12.83 -7.51
N LEU A 71 15.09 13.41 -6.83
CA LEU A 71 14.45 14.66 -7.22
C LEU A 71 15.22 15.93 -6.79
N GLY A 72 16.34 15.80 -6.06
CA GLY A 72 17.18 16.91 -5.61
C GLY A 72 16.78 17.53 -4.28
N MET A 73 15.89 16.86 -3.51
CA MET A 73 15.39 17.37 -2.23
C MET A 73 16.27 17.03 -1.05
N GLY A 74 16.27 17.90 -0.02
CA GLY A 74 16.67 17.57 1.34
C GLY A 74 15.61 16.72 2.02
N VAL A 75 16.01 15.67 2.76
CA VAL A 75 15.10 14.77 3.48
C VAL A 75 15.50 14.66 4.94
N THR A 76 14.57 14.98 5.85
CA THR A 76 14.75 14.81 7.29
C THR A 76 13.88 13.65 7.76
N TYR A 77 14.43 12.73 8.55
CA TYR A 77 13.69 11.64 9.16
C TYR A 77 13.49 11.91 10.67
N LEU A 78 12.25 11.89 11.11
CA LEU A 78 11.87 11.96 12.51
C LEU A 78 11.30 10.60 12.92
N ASP A 79 12.05 9.87 13.75
CA ASP A 79 11.62 8.58 14.29
C ASP A 79 10.60 8.76 15.44
N PRO A 80 9.93 7.66 15.88
CA PRO A 80 8.93 7.72 16.95
C PRO A 80 9.46 8.26 18.29
N GLY A 81 10.77 8.19 18.52
CA GLY A 81 11.43 8.70 19.74
C GLY A 81 11.79 10.17 19.68
N SER A 82 12.04 10.73 18.50
CA SER A 82 12.51 12.09 18.29
C SER A 82 11.39 13.12 18.09
N SER A 83 10.14 12.69 17.90
CA SER A 83 8.98 13.59 17.77
C SER A 83 8.27 13.85 19.11
N GLN A 84 7.89 15.11 19.32
CA GLN A 84 7.05 15.51 20.46
C GLN A 84 5.54 15.52 20.12
N MET A 85 5.18 15.20 18.88
CA MET A 85 3.82 15.19 18.36
C MET A 85 2.92 14.28 19.21
N GLY A 86 1.76 14.78 19.59
CA GLY A 86 0.80 14.05 20.43
C GLY A 86 1.23 13.83 21.89
N LYS A 87 2.44 14.24 22.28
CA LYS A 87 2.97 14.12 23.64
C LYS A 87 3.01 15.47 24.36
N LYS A 88 3.89 16.35 23.90
CA LYS A 88 4.07 17.71 24.44
C LYS A 88 3.59 18.79 23.48
N GLU A 89 3.33 18.44 22.23
CA GLU A 89 2.88 19.36 21.19
C GLU A 89 1.63 18.79 20.51
N SER A 90 0.65 19.65 20.27
CA SER A 90 -0.60 19.26 19.59
C SER A 90 -0.34 18.95 18.11
N ILE A 91 -1.18 18.12 17.50
CA ILE A 91 -1.09 17.82 16.06
C ILE A 91 -1.16 19.09 15.19
N PRO A 92 -2.12 20.04 15.45
CA PRO A 92 -2.15 21.30 14.70
C PRO A 92 -0.90 22.16 14.84
N ASP A 93 -0.27 22.18 16.02
CA ASP A 93 0.93 22.99 16.24
C ASP A 93 2.14 22.36 15.56
N THR A 94 2.35 21.04 15.70
CA THR A 94 3.36 20.31 14.95
C THR A 94 3.20 20.52 13.43
N ALA A 95 1.97 20.41 12.92
CA ALA A 95 1.68 20.63 11.50
C ALA A 95 2.09 22.02 11.02
N ARG A 96 1.72 23.08 11.80
CA ARG A 96 2.08 24.47 11.47
C ARG A 96 3.59 24.73 11.51
N VAL A 97 4.29 24.14 12.48
CA VAL A 97 5.75 24.28 12.60
C VAL A 97 6.44 23.59 11.41
N LEU A 98 6.11 22.33 11.15
CA LEU A 98 6.70 21.57 10.05
C LEU A 98 6.37 22.18 8.69
N GLY A 99 5.14 22.62 8.46
CA GLY A 99 4.71 23.25 7.22
C GLY A 99 5.35 24.62 6.94
N ARG A 100 6.02 25.25 7.94
CA ARG A 100 6.82 26.47 7.75
C ARG A 100 8.30 26.19 7.52
N MET A 101 8.76 24.98 7.82
CA MET A 101 10.16 24.55 7.65
C MET A 101 10.35 23.70 6.38
N TYR A 102 9.33 22.96 5.97
CA TYR A 102 9.40 21.98 4.90
C TYR A 102 8.37 22.27 3.80
N ASP A 103 8.66 21.82 2.59
CA ASP A 103 7.76 21.93 1.42
C ASP A 103 6.72 20.81 1.38
N GLY A 104 6.93 19.74 2.12
CA GLY A 104 5.99 18.61 2.23
C GLY A 104 6.29 17.71 3.43
N ILE A 105 5.28 17.01 3.90
CA ILE A 105 5.33 16.15 5.09
C ILE A 105 4.84 14.74 4.71
N GLU A 106 5.68 13.73 4.91
CA GLU A 106 5.21 12.35 4.93
C GLU A 106 4.87 11.96 6.37
N TYR A 107 3.74 11.27 6.54
CA TYR A 107 3.33 10.70 7.81
C TYR A 107 3.10 9.19 7.68
N ARG A 108 3.67 8.43 8.61
CA ARG A 108 3.41 7.01 8.78
C ARG A 108 3.10 6.68 10.23
N GLY A 109 1.89 6.25 10.50
CA GLY A 109 1.43 6.00 11.87
C GLY A 109 0.19 5.12 11.95
N TYR A 110 -0.68 5.45 12.89
CA TYR A 110 -1.87 4.66 13.22
C TYR A 110 -3.15 5.32 12.70
N SER A 111 -3.40 6.56 13.10
CA SER A 111 -4.68 7.21 12.90
C SER A 111 -4.82 7.90 11.56
N GLN A 112 -5.87 7.54 10.80
CA GLN A 112 -6.26 8.27 9.60
C GLN A 112 -6.71 9.70 9.92
N GLN A 113 -7.43 9.88 11.01
CA GLN A 113 -7.87 11.21 11.45
C GLN A 113 -6.67 12.12 11.75
N LEU A 114 -5.60 11.59 12.33
CA LEU A 114 -4.38 12.35 12.63
C LEU A 114 -3.72 12.86 11.34
N VAL A 115 -3.54 12.02 10.32
CA VAL A 115 -2.93 12.46 9.06
C VAL A 115 -3.82 13.46 8.30
N GLU A 116 -5.15 13.35 8.42
CA GLU A 116 -6.09 14.33 7.87
C GLU A 116 -6.02 15.66 8.63
N GLU A 117 -5.83 15.62 9.95
CA GLU A 117 -5.60 16.81 10.77
C GLU A 117 -4.24 17.49 10.45
N LEU A 118 -3.16 16.70 10.30
CA LEU A 118 -1.88 17.22 9.80
C LEU A 118 -2.07 17.96 8.48
N ALA A 119 -2.73 17.35 7.50
CA ALA A 119 -2.97 17.95 6.19
C ALA A 119 -3.79 19.24 6.26
N LYS A 120 -4.74 19.31 7.18
CA LYS A 120 -5.58 20.50 7.40
C LYS A 120 -4.79 21.72 7.87
N TYR A 121 -3.75 21.52 8.70
CA TYR A 121 -3.04 22.62 9.36
C TYR A 121 -1.61 22.86 8.83
N ALA A 122 -1.05 21.96 8.04
CA ALA A 122 0.32 22.07 7.57
C ALA A 122 0.55 23.22 6.57
N GLY A 123 -0.42 23.53 5.73
CA GLY A 123 -0.27 24.53 4.64
C GLY A 123 0.63 24.08 3.50
N VAL A 124 1.14 22.84 3.55
CA VAL A 124 1.92 22.16 2.52
C VAL A 124 1.34 20.76 2.28
N PRO A 125 1.62 20.09 1.15
CA PRO A 125 1.17 18.73 0.91
C PRO A 125 1.60 17.76 2.01
N VAL A 126 0.66 16.91 2.44
CA VAL A 126 0.89 15.80 3.35
C VAL A 126 0.67 14.48 2.61
N TRP A 127 1.60 13.54 2.74
CA TRP A 127 1.53 12.23 2.11
C TRP A 127 1.39 11.14 3.17
N ASN A 128 0.33 10.34 3.04
CA ASN A 128 0.09 9.20 3.92
C ASN A 128 0.97 8.00 3.51
N GLY A 129 2.03 7.75 4.25
CA GLY A 129 2.89 6.59 4.08
C GLY A 129 2.23 5.28 4.52
N LEU A 130 1.37 5.33 5.54
CA LEU A 130 0.46 4.27 6.02
C LEU A 130 -0.29 4.76 7.26
N THR A 131 -1.57 4.43 7.33
CA THR A 131 -2.38 4.41 8.57
C THR A 131 -3.02 3.03 8.76
N ASP A 132 -3.78 2.83 9.84
CA ASP A 132 -4.53 1.59 10.06
C ASP A 132 -5.69 1.42 9.07
N GLN A 133 -6.16 2.51 8.44
CA GLN A 133 -7.27 2.50 7.49
C GLN A 133 -6.84 2.48 6.03
N PHE A 134 -5.73 3.17 5.67
CA PHE A 134 -5.30 3.29 4.27
C PHE A 134 -3.77 3.29 4.11
N HIS A 135 -3.33 2.75 2.97
CA HIS A 135 -1.93 2.75 2.52
C HIS A 135 -1.81 3.21 1.05
N PRO A 136 -2.12 4.48 0.73
CA PRO A 136 -2.24 4.93 -0.65
C PRO A 136 -0.94 4.84 -1.45
N THR A 137 0.22 5.02 -0.81
CA THR A 137 1.52 4.92 -1.50
C THR A 137 1.85 3.49 -1.96
N GLN A 138 1.28 2.47 -1.32
CA GLN A 138 1.39 1.09 -1.78
C GLN A 138 0.53 0.88 -3.04
N MET A 139 -0.68 1.41 -3.06
CA MET A 139 -1.64 1.22 -4.16
C MET A 139 -1.14 1.64 -5.52
N LEU A 140 -0.40 2.75 -5.60
CA LEU A 140 0.20 3.15 -6.88
C LEU A 140 1.28 2.18 -7.35
N ALA A 141 2.07 1.63 -6.41
CA ALA A 141 3.09 0.64 -6.74
C ALA A 141 2.45 -0.66 -7.21
N ASP A 142 1.37 -1.09 -6.56
CA ASP A 142 0.62 -2.29 -6.93
C ASP A 142 0.02 -2.14 -8.34
N LEU A 143 -0.68 -1.03 -8.59
CA LEU A 143 -1.26 -0.74 -9.91
C LEU A 143 -0.19 -0.65 -11.01
N LEU A 144 0.94 -0.01 -10.73
CA LEU A 144 2.05 0.08 -11.67
C LEU A 144 2.62 -1.31 -11.98
N THR A 145 2.81 -2.15 -10.96
CA THR A 145 3.33 -3.51 -11.11
C THR A 145 2.38 -4.39 -11.91
N ILE A 146 1.07 -4.33 -11.61
CA ILE A 146 0.04 -5.06 -12.36
C ILE A 146 0.09 -4.65 -13.83
N GLU A 147 0.15 -3.36 -14.13
CA GLU A 147 0.19 -2.88 -15.50
C GLU A 147 1.47 -3.26 -16.24
N GLU A 148 2.62 -3.25 -15.57
CA GLU A 148 3.90 -3.71 -16.13
C GLU A 148 3.90 -5.20 -16.44
N LYS A 149 3.28 -6.03 -15.61
CA LYS A 149 3.27 -7.49 -15.75
C LYS A 149 2.16 -8.01 -16.66
N LEU A 150 0.98 -7.40 -16.60
CA LEU A 150 -0.21 -7.87 -17.32
C LEU A 150 -0.58 -7.00 -18.53
N GLY A 151 0.07 -5.85 -18.73
CA GLY A 151 -0.17 -4.93 -19.85
C GLY A 151 -1.47 -4.13 -19.75
N ARG A 152 -2.26 -4.30 -18.70
CA ARG A 152 -3.55 -3.64 -18.49
C ARG A 152 -3.90 -3.54 -17.01
N LEU A 153 -4.85 -2.64 -16.69
CA LEU A 153 -5.54 -2.58 -15.40
C LEU A 153 -7.01 -2.96 -15.56
N LYS A 154 -7.69 -2.34 -16.52
CA LYS A 154 -9.13 -2.55 -16.71
C LYS A 154 -9.44 -4.03 -17.01
N GLY A 155 -10.42 -4.57 -16.27
CA GLY A 155 -10.86 -5.95 -16.40
C GLY A 155 -9.90 -7.01 -15.84
N VAL A 156 -8.86 -6.61 -15.09
CA VAL A 156 -8.04 -7.54 -14.30
C VAL A 156 -8.88 -8.09 -13.16
N ASN A 157 -8.87 -9.38 -12.94
CA ASN A 157 -9.48 -10.04 -11.79
C ASN A 157 -8.46 -10.09 -10.65
N PHE A 158 -8.70 -9.29 -9.63
CA PHE A 158 -7.83 -9.12 -8.47
C PHE A 158 -8.44 -9.78 -7.25
N THR A 159 -7.76 -10.74 -6.65
CA THR A 159 -8.19 -11.42 -5.43
C THR A 159 -7.25 -11.10 -4.28
N TYR A 160 -7.80 -10.53 -3.21
CA TYR A 160 -7.12 -10.37 -1.93
C TYR A 160 -7.52 -11.52 -0.99
N MET A 161 -6.54 -12.24 -0.44
CA MET A 161 -6.75 -13.34 0.50
C MET A 161 -6.21 -12.97 1.88
N GLY A 162 -7.03 -13.08 2.93
CA GLY A 162 -6.60 -12.83 4.31
C GLY A 162 -7.52 -11.87 5.07
N ASP A 163 -6.96 -11.03 5.98
CA ASP A 163 -7.73 -10.03 6.72
C ASP A 163 -8.02 -8.79 5.85
N ALA A 164 -9.21 -8.73 5.29
CA ALA A 164 -9.61 -7.67 4.38
C ALA A 164 -10.12 -6.39 5.09
N ARG A 165 -10.18 -6.34 6.43
CA ARG A 165 -10.64 -5.18 7.22
C ARG A 165 -9.59 -4.08 7.36
N ASN A 166 -8.31 -4.43 7.17
CA ASN A 166 -7.19 -3.55 7.44
C ASN A 166 -6.91 -2.57 6.28
N ASN A 167 -5.85 -1.77 6.42
CA ASN A 167 -5.46 -0.77 5.45
C ASN A 167 -5.22 -1.33 4.04
N MET A 168 -4.66 -2.56 3.93
CA MET A 168 -4.40 -3.17 2.62
C MET A 168 -5.69 -3.59 1.93
N GLY A 169 -6.57 -4.33 2.61
CA GLY A 169 -7.87 -4.72 2.06
C GLY A 169 -8.71 -3.51 1.63
N ASN A 170 -8.80 -2.50 2.51
CA ASN A 170 -9.50 -1.25 2.21
C ASN A 170 -8.92 -0.52 1.01
N SER A 171 -7.62 -0.33 0.97
CA SER A 171 -6.95 0.45 -0.07
C SER A 171 -6.98 -0.25 -1.43
N LEU A 172 -6.76 -1.57 -1.45
CA LEU A 172 -6.82 -2.37 -2.68
C LEU A 172 -8.23 -2.38 -3.28
N MET A 173 -9.28 -2.51 -2.44
CA MET A 173 -10.66 -2.42 -2.89
C MET A 173 -10.97 -1.07 -3.56
N VAL A 174 -10.52 0.03 -2.94
CA VAL A 174 -10.66 1.39 -3.50
C VAL A 174 -9.87 1.52 -4.81
N ALA A 175 -8.61 1.08 -4.84
CA ALA A 175 -7.75 1.18 -6.02
C ALA A 175 -8.34 0.41 -7.21
N CYS A 176 -8.81 -0.82 -6.98
CA CYS A 176 -9.45 -1.65 -7.99
C CYS A 176 -10.73 -1.00 -8.51
N ALA A 177 -11.62 -0.55 -7.63
CA ALA A 177 -12.86 0.12 -8.01
C ALA A 177 -12.62 1.38 -8.87
N LYS A 178 -11.61 2.19 -8.51
CA LYS A 178 -11.24 3.41 -9.25
C LYS A 178 -10.64 3.11 -10.61
N MET A 179 -9.85 2.04 -10.74
CA MET A 179 -9.08 1.76 -11.95
C MET A 179 -9.70 0.68 -12.85
N GLY A 180 -10.92 0.22 -12.52
CA GLY A 180 -11.68 -0.72 -13.34
C GLY A 180 -11.21 -2.17 -13.25
N LEU A 181 -10.56 -2.57 -12.12
CA LEU A 181 -10.26 -3.96 -11.82
C LEU A 181 -11.43 -4.58 -11.05
N ASN A 182 -11.74 -5.85 -11.33
CA ASN A 182 -12.68 -6.63 -10.53
C ASN A 182 -12.00 -7.04 -9.24
N PHE A 183 -12.51 -6.60 -8.10
CA PHE A 183 -11.94 -6.91 -6.79
C PHE A 183 -12.73 -8.02 -6.08
N THR A 184 -12.03 -9.02 -5.57
CA THR A 184 -12.60 -10.05 -4.70
C THR A 184 -11.85 -10.06 -3.38
N ALA A 185 -12.56 -9.82 -2.26
CA ALA A 185 -12.06 -10.12 -0.93
C ALA A 185 -12.42 -11.56 -0.57
N CYS A 186 -11.44 -12.43 -0.56
CA CYS A 186 -11.54 -13.83 -0.15
C CYS A 186 -11.04 -13.96 1.29
N ALA A 187 -11.97 -13.93 2.24
CA ALA A 187 -11.70 -13.82 3.67
C ALA A 187 -12.81 -14.46 4.51
N PRO A 188 -12.55 -14.80 5.78
CA PRO A 188 -13.64 -15.08 6.72
C PRO A 188 -14.58 -13.88 6.82
N LYS A 189 -15.89 -14.13 6.92
CA LYS A 189 -16.90 -13.05 7.02
C LYS A 189 -16.62 -12.03 8.13
N ALA A 190 -16.06 -12.48 9.26
CA ALA A 190 -15.68 -11.61 10.38
C ALA A 190 -14.53 -10.65 10.03
N LEU A 191 -13.81 -10.92 8.93
CA LEU A 191 -12.66 -10.14 8.45
C LEU A 191 -12.95 -9.45 7.10
N PHE A 192 -14.20 -9.28 6.71
CA PHE A 192 -14.61 -8.46 5.58
C PHE A 192 -14.43 -6.97 5.89
N PRO A 193 -14.18 -6.13 4.87
CA PRO A 193 -14.15 -4.68 5.02
C PRO A 193 -15.48 -4.16 5.60
N ALA A 194 -15.45 -2.98 6.21
CA ALA A 194 -16.66 -2.32 6.70
C ALA A 194 -17.67 -2.11 5.57
N GLN A 195 -18.95 -2.45 5.82
CA GLN A 195 -20.01 -2.42 4.82
C GLN A 195 -20.15 -1.05 4.13
N GLU A 196 -20.01 0.02 4.90
CA GLU A 196 -20.04 1.39 4.36
C GLU A 196 -18.99 1.61 3.25
N LEU A 197 -17.76 1.16 3.47
CA LEU A 197 -16.68 1.27 2.48
C LEU A 197 -16.95 0.35 1.27
N VAL A 198 -17.49 -0.84 1.51
CA VAL A 198 -17.89 -1.77 0.43
C VAL A 198 -18.93 -1.13 -0.47
N ASP A 199 -19.96 -0.47 0.10
CA ASP A 199 -21.03 0.17 -0.66
C ASP A 199 -20.51 1.36 -1.48
N ILE A 200 -19.61 2.18 -0.91
CA ILE A 200 -18.92 3.24 -1.63
C ILE A 200 -18.11 2.65 -2.81
N CYS A 201 -17.33 1.59 -2.57
CA CYS A 201 -16.51 0.97 -3.62
C CYS A 201 -17.36 0.31 -4.71
N ARG A 202 -18.49 -0.30 -4.37
CA ARG A 202 -19.43 -0.86 -5.35
C ARG A 202 -20.04 0.23 -6.25
N ALA A 203 -20.39 1.38 -5.69
CA ALA A 203 -20.87 2.51 -6.49
C ALA A 203 -19.78 3.00 -7.45
N ILE A 204 -18.54 3.19 -6.98
CA ILE A 204 -17.40 3.57 -7.81
C ILE A 204 -17.12 2.52 -8.89
N ALA A 205 -17.17 1.24 -8.53
CA ALA A 205 -16.92 0.13 -9.46
C ALA A 205 -17.95 0.08 -10.58
N ALA A 206 -19.23 0.32 -10.27
CA ALA A 206 -20.29 0.40 -11.27
C ALA A 206 -20.04 1.52 -12.31
N GLU A 207 -19.56 2.69 -11.87
CA GLU A 207 -19.19 3.79 -12.76
C GLU A 207 -17.99 3.45 -13.67
N ASN A 208 -17.06 2.64 -13.19
CA ASN A 208 -15.84 2.26 -13.91
C ASN A 208 -15.93 0.91 -14.65
N GLY A 209 -17.10 0.26 -14.60
CA GLY A 209 -17.39 -0.99 -15.31
C GLY A 209 -16.65 -2.22 -14.73
N CYS A 210 -16.53 -2.30 -13.41
CA CYS A 210 -15.95 -3.43 -12.68
C CYS A 210 -16.81 -3.81 -11.47
N THR A 211 -16.38 -4.81 -10.70
CA THR A 211 -17.14 -5.39 -9.59
C THR A 211 -16.35 -5.43 -8.27
N VAL A 212 -17.09 -5.44 -7.14
CA VAL A 212 -16.55 -5.70 -5.80
C VAL A 212 -17.33 -6.87 -5.19
N THR A 213 -16.64 -7.99 -4.99
CA THR A 213 -17.17 -9.23 -4.46
C THR A 213 -16.54 -9.57 -3.11
N LEU A 214 -17.32 -10.16 -2.21
CA LEU A 214 -16.85 -10.70 -0.94
C LEU A 214 -17.23 -12.19 -0.92
N THR A 215 -16.29 -13.08 -0.61
CA THR A 215 -16.53 -14.52 -0.53
C THR A 215 -15.70 -15.16 0.58
N GLU A 216 -16.26 -16.18 1.21
CA GLU A 216 -15.56 -17.07 2.15
C GLU A 216 -15.00 -18.32 1.44
N ASP A 217 -15.42 -18.58 0.20
CA ASP A 217 -14.98 -19.73 -0.58
C ASP A 217 -13.69 -19.41 -1.35
N VAL A 218 -12.59 -20.04 -0.92
CA VAL A 218 -11.27 -19.86 -1.52
C VAL A 218 -11.25 -20.29 -2.99
N LYS A 219 -11.98 -21.37 -3.35
CA LYS A 219 -12.04 -21.86 -4.71
C LYS A 219 -12.77 -20.88 -5.62
N GLU A 220 -13.89 -20.32 -5.15
CA GLU A 220 -14.61 -19.26 -5.86
C GLU A 220 -13.73 -18.00 -5.97
N GLY A 221 -13.15 -17.57 -4.85
CA GLY A 221 -12.37 -16.33 -4.77
C GLY A 221 -11.11 -16.32 -5.64
N THR A 222 -10.46 -17.46 -5.84
CA THR A 222 -9.25 -17.57 -6.65
C THR A 222 -9.51 -17.97 -8.12
N ALA A 223 -10.75 -18.38 -8.46
CA ALA A 223 -11.09 -18.80 -9.81
C ALA A 223 -10.87 -17.68 -10.84
N ASN A 224 -10.07 -17.98 -11.87
CA ASN A 224 -9.75 -17.04 -12.95
C ASN A 224 -9.10 -15.71 -12.48
N ALA A 225 -8.51 -15.66 -11.27
CA ALA A 225 -7.76 -14.49 -10.81
C ALA A 225 -6.56 -14.23 -11.73
N ASP A 226 -6.34 -12.98 -12.08
CA ASP A 226 -5.12 -12.50 -12.76
C ASP A 226 -4.05 -12.09 -11.72
N VAL A 227 -4.50 -11.71 -10.52
CA VAL A 227 -3.66 -11.33 -9.38
C VAL A 227 -4.17 -12.01 -8.12
N ILE A 228 -3.29 -12.68 -7.37
CA ILE A 228 -3.53 -13.09 -5.99
C ILE A 228 -2.63 -12.27 -5.09
N TYR A 229 -3.24 -11.59 -4.13
CA TYR A 229 -2.58 -10.71 -3.17
C TYR A 229 -2.87 -11.17 -1.75
N THR A 230 -1.87 -11.09 -0.87
CA THR A 230 -2.08 -11.30 0.57
C THR A 230 -1.22 -10.34 1.38
N ASP A 231 -1.47 -10.29 2.68
CA ASP A 231 -0.71 -9.52 3.68
C ASP A 231 -0.59 -10.34 4.96
N ILE A 232 0.29 -9.94 5.84
CA ILE A 232 0.52 -10.61 7.13
C ILE A 232 -0.79 -10.75 7.91
N TRP A 233 -0.96 -11.90 8.58
CA TRP A 233 -2.17 -12.21 9.35
C TRP A 233 -2.33 -11.39 10.64
N VAL A 234 -1.22 -10.92 11.20
CA VAL A 234 -1.21 -10.07 12.39
C VAL A 234 -0.40 -8.83 12.09
N SER A 235 -1.06 -7.68 12.11
CA SER A 235 -0.43 -6.39 11.81
C SER A 235 0.49 -5.94 12.95
N MET A 236 1.51 -5.15 12.60
CA MET A 236 2.38 -4.52 13.58
C MET A 236 1.58 -3.65 14.55
N GLY A 237 1.71 -3.95 15.86
CA GLY A 237 1.01 -3.24 16.93
C GLY A 237 -0.22 -3.95 17.47
N GLU A 238 -0.64 -5.08 16.87
CA GLU A 238 -1.65 -5.94 17.49
C GLU A 238 -1.07 -6.71 18.68
N PRO A 239 -1.87 -7.04 19.71
CA PRO A 239 -1.42 -7.79 20.89
C PRO A 239 -0.94 -9.21 20.52
N GLU A 240 0.09 -9.72 21.21
CA GLU A 240 0.60 -11.09 20.99
C GLU A 240 -0.48 -12.19 21.15
N GLY A 241 -1.50 -11.95 21.95
CA GLY A 241 -2.59 -12.91 22.21
C GLY A 241 -3.46 -13.23 21.01
N VAL A 242 -3.45 -12.40 19.94
CA VAL A 242 -4.32 -12.61 18.76
C VAL A 242 -3.80 -13.66 17.78
N TRP A 243 -2.54 -14.10 17.89
CA TRP A 243 -1.92 -15.04 16.95
C TRP A 243 -2.70 -16.35 16.80
N ALA A 244 -3.07 -16.98 17.91
CA ALA A 244 -3.78 -18.27 17.88
C ALA A 244 -5.12 -18.17 17.15
N GLU A 245 -5.89 -17.10 17.41
CA GLU A 245 -7.17 -16.84 16.75
C GLU A 245 -6.96 -16.58 15.26
N ARG A 246 -5.99 -15.71 14.92
CA ARG A 246 -5.70 -15.35 13.52
C ARG A 246 -5.24 -16.55 12.70
N ILE A 247 -4.34 -17.37 13.25
CA ILE A 247 -3.88 -18.61 12.62
C ILE A 247 -5.07 -19.52 12.35
N SER A 248 -5.92 -19.74 13.36
CA SER A 248 -7.10 -20.60 13.21
C SER A 248 -8.06 -20.11 12.12
N LEU A 249 -8.31 -18.80 12.07
CA LEU A 249 -9.24 -18.20 11.10
C LEU A 249 -8.65 -18.15 9.69
N LEU A 250 -7.35 -17.85 9.55
CA LEU A 250 -6.73 -17.50 8.28
C LEU A 250 -5.98 -18.64 7.60
N THR A 251 -5.66 -19.73 8.31
CA THR A 251 -5.03 -20.91 7.68
C THR A 251 -5.75 -21.39 6.40
N PRO A 252 -7.10 -21.44 6.30
CA PRO A 252 -7.78 -21.80 5.06
C PRO A 252 -7.52 -20.81 3.90
N TYR A 253 -7.10 -19.59 4.21
CA TYR A 253 -6.86 -18.49 3.25
C TYR A 253 -5.38 -18.28 2.95
N GLN A 254 -4.50 -19.22 3.33
CA GLN A 254 -3.10 -19.20 2.95
C GLN A 254 -2.96 -19.27 1.43
N VAL A 255 -2.15 -18.39 0.85
CA VAL A 255 -1.81 -18.47 -0.57
C VAL A 255 -0.76 -19.57 -0.77
N ASN A 256 -1.17 -20.65 -1.40
CA ASN A 256 -0.37 -21.84 -1.67
C ASN A 256 -0.49 -22.28 -3.13
N ALA A 257 0.22 -23.33 -3.52
CA ALA A 257 0.20 -23.85 -4.88
C ALA A 257 -1.22 -24.20 -5.39
N ALA A 258 -2.13 -24.65 -4.52
CA ALA A 258 -3.50 -24.96 -4.91
C ALA A 258 -4.30 -23.69 -5.25
N ALA A 259 -4.16 -22.62 -4.48
CA ALA A 259 -4.75 -21.32 -4.76
C ALA A 259 -4.22 -20.74 -6.09
N MET A 260 -2.91 -20.78 -6.30
CA MET A 260 -2.28 -20.32 -7.54
C MET A 260 -2.70 -21.15 -8.76
N LYS A 261 -2.84 -22.47 -8.60
CA LYS A 261 -3.30 -23.37 -9.67
C LYS A 261 -4.76 -23.13 -10.07
N ASN A 262 -5.60 -22.64 -9.15
CA ASN A 262 -6.99 -22.33 -9.43
C ASN A 262 -7.17 -20.98 -10.13
N ALA A 263 -6.17 -20.11 -10.04
CA ALA A 263 -6.07 -18.86 -10.79
C ALA A 263 -5.69 -19.14 -12.26
N ARG A 264 -5.52 -18.09 -13.03
CA ARG A 264 -5.01 -18.21 -14.41
C ARG A 264 -3.54 -18.63 -14.42
N ASP A 265 -3.12 -19.36 -15.45
CA ASP A 265 -1.71 -19.76 -15.63
C ASP A 265 -0.75 -18.55 -15.69
N THR A 266 -1.27 -17.40 -16.11
CA THR A 266 -0.55 -16.11 -16.18
C THR A 266 -0.71 -15.27 -14.91
N ALA A 267 -1.38 -15.78 -13.89
CA ALA A 267 -1.59 -15.04 -12.64
C ALA A 267 -0.27 -14.67 -11.96
N ILE A 268 -0.24 -13.50 -11.36
CA ILE A 268 0.90 -13.05 -10.54
C ILE A 268 0.54 -13.07 -9.06
N PHE A 269 1.53 -13.37 -8.23
CA PHE A 269 1.44 -13.26 -6.77
C PHE A 269 2.07 -11.95 -6.31
N MET A 270 1.36 -11.22 -5.43
CA MET A 270 1.77 -9.93 -4.88
C MET A 270 1.65 -9.89 -3.35
N HIS A 271 2.50 -9.09 -2.72
CA HIS A 271 2.55 -8.90 -1.27
C HIS A 271 3.30 -7.61 -0.92
N CYS A 272 2.72 -6.75 -0.09
CA CYS A 272 3.34 -5.45 0.28
C CYS A 272 4.63 -5.57 1.12
N LEU A 273 4.95 -6.74 1.64
CA LEU A 273 6.05 -7.02 2.54
C LEU A 273 5.98 -6.24 3.88
N PRO A 274 6.46 -6.80 5.00
CA PRO A 274 7.18 -8.09 5.13
C PRO A 274 6.23 -9.28 4.97
N SER A 275 6.78 -10.46 4.71
CA SER A 275 6.02 -11.71 4.62
C SER A 275 6.62 -12.76 5.55
N PHE A 276 5.75 -13.63 6.08
CA PHE A 276 6.14 -14.76 6.93
C PHE A 276 6.00 -16.09 6.17
N HIS A 277 6.72 -16.20 5.06
CA HIS A 277 6.75 -17.39 4.21
C HIS A 277 7.75 -18.44 4.67
N ASP A 278 8.63 -18.12 5.65
CA ASP A 278 9.65 -19.02 6.21
C ASP A 278 9.97 -18.70 7.68
N THR A 279 10.96 -19.40 8.23
CA THR A 279 11.42 -19.25 9.63
C THR A 279 12.69 -18.41 9.78
N ARG A 280 13.16 -17.71 8.73
CA ARG A 280 14.43 -16.95 8.79
C ARG A 280 14.31 -15.64 9.57
N THR A 281 13.09 -15.19 9.89
CA THR A 281 12.86 -14.02 10.74
C THR A 281 12.71 -14.45 12.20
N THR A 282 13.03 -13.57 13.15
CA THR A 282 12.84 -13.82 14.58
C THR A 282 11.39 -14.21 14.88
N ILE A 283 10.42 -13.42 14.37
CA ILE A 283 8.99 -13.67 14.57
C ILE A 283 8.57 -14.99 13.92
N GLY A 284 9.00 -15.28 12.69
CA GLY A 284 8.71 -16.54 12.00
C GLY A 284 9.20 -17.75 12.78
N ALA A 285 10.41 -17.69 13.33
CA ALA A 285 10.98 -18.75 14.18
C ALA A 285 10.19 -18.94 15.49
N GLU A 286 9.80 -17.86 16.16
CA GLU A 286 8.99 -17.88 17.38
C GLU A 286 7.60 -18.49 17.13
N ILE A 287 6.95 -18.11 16.04
CA ILE A 287 5.64 -18.65 15.62
C ILE A 287 5.76 -20.15 15.28
N ALA A 288 6.79 -20.55 14.55
CA ALA A 288 7.04 -21.95 14.24
C ALA A 288 7.23 -22.78 15.52
N GLN A 289 7.99 -22.27 16.48
CA GLN A 289 8.19 -22.94 17.77
C GLN A 289 6.91 -23.04 18.60
N LYS A 290 6.09 -21.96 18.63
CA LYS A 290 4.91 -21.86 19.48
C LYS A 290 3.68 -22.55 18.90
N PHE A 291 3.49 -22.48 17.58
CA PHE A 291 2.29 -22.96 16.88
C PHE A 291 2.53 -24.10 15.90
N GLY A 292 3.78 -24.49 15.66
CA GLY A 292 4.13 -25.59 14.75
C GLY A 292 3.93 -25.29 13.27
N ILE A 293 3.85 -24.00 12.88
CA ILE A 293 3.69 -23.56 11.49
C ILE A 293 4.91 -22.76 11.04
N SER A 294 5.50 -23.12 9.92
CA SER A 294 6.69 -22.46 9.36
C SER A 294 6.38 -21.45 8.25
N GLU A 295 5.18 -21.49 7.68
CA GLU A 295 4.70 -20.66 6.60
C GLU A 295 3.29 -20.15 6.98
N MET A 296 3.06 -18.85 6.91
CA MET A 296 1.80 -18.26 7.37
C MET A 296 0.90 -17.85 6.19
N GLU A 297 0.85 -16.58 5.83
CA GLU A 297 -0.05 -16.05 4.82
C GLU A 297 0.22 -16.55 3.40
N VAL A 298 1.44 -17.00 3.14
CA VAL A 298 1.88 -17.56 1.85
C VAL A 298 2.93 -18.65 2.09
N THR A 299 2.95 -19.67 1.22
CA THR A 299 4.01 -20.70 1.24
C THR A 299 5.29 -20.19 0.57
N ASP A 300 6.45 -20.68 1.01
CA ASP A 300 7.76 -20.34 0.43
C ASP A 300 7.83 -20.69 -1.07
N GLU A 301 7.22 -21.81 -1.47
CA GLU A 301 7.08 -22.21 -2.88
C GLU A 301 6.41 -21.13 -3.75
N VAL A 302 5.35 -20.48 -3.26
CA VAL A 302 4.67 -19.42 -3.99
C VAL A 302 5.46 -18.12 -3.93
N PHE A 303 5.97 -17.77 -2.75
CA PHE A 303 6.72 -16.54 -2.53
C PHE A 303 7.98 -16.45 -3.38
N GLU A 304 8.76 -17.52 -3.49
CA GLU A 304 9.98 -17.64 -4.32
C GLU A 304 9.67 -18.11 -5.74
N GLY A 305 8.41 -18.40 -6.05
CA GLY A 305 7.96 -18.92 -7.33
C GLY A 305 8.03 -17.90 -8.47
N ARG A 306 7.99 -18.39 -9.72
CA ARG A 306 8.07 -17.58 -10.94
C ARG A 306 6.94 -16.55 -11.10
N GLN A 307 5.81 -16.76 -10.46
CA GLN A 307 4.64 -15.89 -10.53
C GLN A 307 4.72 -14.76 -9.47
N SER A 308 5.66 -14.85 -8.55
CA SER A 308 5.88 -13.82 -7.53
C SER A 308 6.55 -12.58 -8.14
N VAL A 309 5.96 -11.42 -7.87
CA VAL A 309 6.47 -10.12 -8.34
C VAL A 309 6.67 -9.14 -7.18
N VAL A 310 6.78 -9.65 -5.95
CA VAL A 310 6.84 -8.87 -4.71
C VAL A 310 8.02 -7.89 -4.64
N PHE A 311 9.16 -8.22 -5.26
CA PHE A 311 10.32 -7.33 -5.28
C PHE A 311 10.21 -6.25 -6.35
N ASP A 312 9.58 -6.53 -7.50
CA ASP A 312 9.23 -5.50 -8.50
C ASP A 312 8.23 -4.50 -7.92
N GLU A 313 7.23 -5.00 -7.17
CA GLU A 313 6.27 -4.21 -6.42
C GLU A 313 6.95 -3.30 -5.39
N ALA A 314 7.88 -3.85 -4.62
CA ALA A 314 8.65 -3.07 -3.64
C ALA A 314 9.53 -1.99 -4.30
N GLU A 315 10.17 -2.27 -5.45
CA GLU A 315 10.92 -1.29 -6.23
C GLU A 315 10.00 -0.15 -6.71
N ASN A 316 8.81 -0.49 -7.21
CA ASN A 316 7.86 0.48 -7.75
C ASN A 316 7.40 1.53 -6.73
N ARG A 317 7.45 1.22 -5.41
CA ARG A 317 7.20 2.20 -4.35
C ARG A 317 8.00 3.49 -4.50
N MET A 318 9.30 3.36 -4.79
CA MET A 318 10.18 4.52 -4.96
C MET A 318 9.76 5.38 -6.17
N HIS A 319 9.39 4.75 -7.28
CA HIS A 319 9.03 5.48 -8.50
C HIS A 319 7.69 6.19 -8.39
N THR A 320 6.70 5.53 -7.77
CA THR A 320 5.39 6.11 -7.55
C THR A 320 5.40 7.23 -6.50
N ILE A 321 6.24 7.11 -5.47
CA ILE A 321 6.46 8.18 -4.49
C ILE A 321 7.10 9.41 -5.14
N LYS A 322 8.05 9.25 -6.09
CA LYS A 322 8.57 10.36 -6.89
C LYS A 322 7.45 11.10 -7.61
N ALA A 323 6.57 10.34 -8.29
CA ALA A 323 5.45 10.92 -9.02
C ALA A 323 4.50 11.73 -8.11
N VAL A 324 4.17 11.19 -6.94
CA VAL A 324 3.33 11.87 -5.95
C VAL A 324 3.98 13.17 -5.48
N MET A 325 5.25 13.11 -5.04
CA MET A 325 5.97 14.29 -4.56
C MET A 325 6.11 15.36 -5.66
N TYR A 326 6.50 14.96 -6.87
CA TYR A 326 6.61 15.88 -7.98
C TYR A 326 5.28 16.54 -8.33
N ALA A 327 4.22 15.75 -8.54
CA ALA A 327 2.93 16.27 -8.95
C ALA A 327 2.26 17.19 -7.91
N THR A 328 2.57 17.02 -6.62
CA THR A 328 1.98 17.82 -5.55
C THR A 328 2.80 19.05 -5.17
N LEU A 329 4.10 19.09 -5.53
CA LEU A 329 5.01 20.20 -5.22
C LEU A 329 5.29 21.14 -6.42
N CYS A 330 4.95 20.74 -7.65
CA CYS A 330 5.16 21.55 -8.87
C CYS A 330 3.91 22.24 -9.41
#